data_e4be100659c185a4cdf2f89818e1b0ae
#
_entry.id   e4be100659c185a4cdf2f89818e1b0ae
#
_cell.length_a   1.000
_cell.length_b   1.000
_cell.length_c   1.000
_cell.angle_alpha   90.00
_cell.angle_beta   90.00
_cell.angle_gamma   90.00
#
_symmetry.space_group_name_H-M   'P 1'
#
loop_
_entity.id
_entity.type
_entity.pdbx_description
1 polymer ?
#
loop_
_entity_poly.entity_id
_entity_poly.type
_entity_poly.pdbx_seq_one_letter_code
_entity_poly.pdbx_strand_id
1 'polypeptide(L)'
;MTTGTLTGRENYGRSTVEPRDRTMRLRLGRLGLGTAGFVALLVAAWGGIVPYVGPLFGFSADGAGSWHWSLAHSLLFLAPGALGVALGLFVIAESRGVTVGKGRLSLATAGTLLILCGAWFAIGSYAWPVLNNSGTYFSSASHLRFLTYELGYSVGVGLVLVMCGAYVVGWASRHSPKSAVVADPAATAPPAMAEPAGAERVPEAEAGI
;
A
#
# COMPACT_ATOMS: atom_id res chain seq x y z
N MET A 1 -10.63 -11.55 -67.26
CA MET A 1 -9.89 -10.71 -66.31
C MET A 1 -10.74 -10.61 -65.05
N THR A 2 -10.41 -11.41 -64.03
CA THR A 2 -11.18 -11.54 -62.78
C THR A 2 -10.34 -10.93 -61.67
N THR A 3 -10.74 -9.75 -61.21
CA THR A 3 -10.12 -9.05 -60.08
C THR A 3 -10.65 -9.63 -58.77
N GLY A 4 -9.84 -10.44 -58.10
CA GLY A 4 -10.11 -10.97 -56.76
C GLY A 4 -9.81 -9.92 -55.71
N THR A 5 -10.85 -9.50 -55.00
CA THR A 5 -10.75 -8.61 -53.83
C THR A 5 -10.42 -9.44 -52.58
N LEU A 6 -9.17 -9.38 -52.13
CA LEU A 6 -8.74 -9.95 -50.88
C LEU A 6 -9.12 -9.00 -49.73
N THR A 7 -10.27 -9.23 -49.12
CA THR A 7 -10.62 -8.64 -47.82
C THR A 7 -10.20 -9.59 -46.67
N GLY A 8 -8.89 -9.66 -46.45
CA GLY A 8 -8.31 -10.28 -45.27
C GLY A 8 -8.38 -9.32 -44.10
N ARG A 9 -9.52 -9.27 -43.41
CA ARG A 9 -9.64 -8.59 -42.11
C ARG A 9 -9.16 -9.57 -41.06
N GLU A 10 -7.84 -9.54 -40.82
CA GLU A 10 -7.27 -10.23 -39.66
C GLU A 10 -7.92 -9.69 -38.38
N ASN A 11 -8.85 -10.46 -37.84
CA ASN A 11 -9.30 -10.31 -36.46
C ASN A 11 -8.11 -10.65 -35.54
N TYR A 12 -7.25 -9.65 -35.30
CA TYR A 12 -6.24 -9.73 -34.26
C TYR A 12 -6.96 -10.06 -32.94
N GLY A 13 -6.74 -11.30 -32.50
CA GLY A 13 -7.41 -11.92 -31.38
C GLY A 13 -7.40 -11.00 -30.18
N ARG A 14 -8.55 -10.40 -29.92
CA ARG A 14 -8.86 -9.82 -28.63
C ARG A 14 -8.91 -11.00 -27.67
N SER A 15 -7.78 -11.29 -27.03
CA SER A 15 -7.71 -12.28 -25.95
C SER A 15 -8.70 -11.84 -24.88
N THR A 16 -9.91 -12.39 -24.96
CA THR A 16 -10.92 -12.30 -23.93
C THR A 16 -10.37 -13.06 -22.73
N VAL A 17 -9.64 -12.34 -21.86
CA VAL A 17 -9.25 -12.85 -20.54
C VAL A 17 -10.55 -13.24 -19.86
N GLU A 18 -10.72 -14.56 -19.66
CA GLU A 18 -11.94 -15.14 -19.16
C GLU A 18 -12.35 -14.47 -17.84
N PRO A 19 -13.63 -14.08 -17.65
CA PRO A 19 -14.09 -13.37 -16.44
C PRO A 19 -13.76 -14.10 -15.14
N ARG A 20 -13.60 -15.41 -15.21
CA ARG A 20 -13.29 -16.31 -14.09
C ARG A 20 -11.90 -16.09 -13.51
N ASP A 21 -10.90 -15.79 -14.35
CA ASP A 21 -9.53 -15.49 -13.91
C ASP A 21 -9.43 -14.15 -13.17
N ARG A 22 -10.24 -13.17 -13.54
CA ARG A 22 -10.29 -11.87 -12.87
C ARG A 22 -10.82 -11.95 -11.45
N THR A 23 -11.90 -12.70 -11.25
CA THR A 23 -12.52 -12.86 -9.92
C THR A 23 -11.61 -13.65 -8.99
N MET A 24 -10.90 -14.65 -9.49
CA MET A 24 -9.97 -15.45 -8.71
C MET A 24 -8.75 -14.63 -8.26
N ARG A 25 -8.17 -13.84 -9.15
CA ARG A 25 -7.04 -12.93 -8.81
C ARG A 25 -7.43 -11.86 -7.79
N LEU A 26 -8.65 -11.32 -7.87
CA LEU A 26 -9.14 -10.35 -6.90
C LEU A 26 -9.36 -10.98 -5.51
N ARG A 27 -9.86 -12.22 -5.45
CA ARG A 27 -10.01 -12.95 -4.19
C ARG A 27 -8.67 -13.26 -3.54
N LEU A 28 -7.69 -13.75 -4.30
CA LEU A 28 -6.33 -14.01 -3.80
C LEU A 28 -5.66 -12.72 -3.31
N GLY A 29 -5.82 -11.61 -4.01
CA GLY A 29 -5.28 -10.32 -3.58
C GLY A 29 -5.88 -9.83 -2.25
N ARG A 30 -7.19 -10.01 -2.05
CA ARG A 30 -7.86 -9.66 -0.78
C ARG A 30 -7.45 -10.56 0.37
N LEU A 31 -7.25 -11.86 0.12
CA LEU A 31 -6.72 -12.78 1.12
C LEU A 31 -5.32 -12.37 1.56
N GLY A 32 -4.42 -12.05 0.62
CA GLY A 32 -3.08 -11.57 0.93
C GLY A 32 -3.09 -10.28 1.74
N LEU A 33 -3.99 -9.34 1.42
CA LEU A 33 -4.16 -8.10 2.17
C LEU A 33 -4.63 -8.36 3.61
N GLY A 34 -5.62 -9.24 3.79
CA GLY A 34 -6.11 -9.64 5.10
C GLY A 34 -5.04 -10.34 5.94
N THR A 35 -4.25 -11.22 5.30
CA THR A 35 -3.12 -11.90 5.96
C THR A 35 -2.06 -10.91 6.40
N ALA A 36 -1.67 -9.95 5.56
CA ALA A 36 -0.71 -8.91 5.93
C ALA A 36 -1.20 -8.07 7.12
N GLY A 37 -2.48 -7.67 7.12
CA GLY A 37 -3.09 -6.98 8.24
C GLY A 37 -3.10 -7.80 9.52
N PHE A 38 -3.39 -9.09 9.43
CA PHE A 38 -3.41 -10.01 10.57
C PHE A 38 -2.01 -10.23 11.16
N VAL A 39 -1.02 -10.45 10.31
CA VAL A 39 0.39 -10.57 10.75
C VAL A 39 0.86 -9.27 11.41
N ALA A 40 0.57 -8.11 10.79
CA ALA A 40 0.91 -6.81 11.35
C ALA A 40 0.28 -6.61 12.74
N LEU A 41 -1.00 -6.97 12.90
CA LEU A 41 -1.70 -6.91 14.18
C LEU A 41 -1.01 -7.75 15.27
N LEU A 42 -0.73 -9.03 14.97
CA LEU A 42 -0.12 -9.93 15.94
C LEU A 42 1.29 -9.48 16.33
N VAL A 43 2.09 -9.09 15.35
CA VAL A 43 3.48 -8.67 15.58
C VAL A 43 3.53 -7.32 16.31
N ALA A 44 2.64 -6.37 15.99
CA ALA A 44 2.55 -5.10 16.70
C ALA A 44 2.06 -5.29 18.14
N ALA A 45 1.08 -6.16 18.37
CA ALA A 45 0.61 -6.51 19.71
C ALA A 45 1.74 -7.14 20.54
N TRP A 46 2.49 -8.08 19.96
CA TRP A 46 3.65 -8.67 20.62
C TRP A 46 4.70 -7.61 20.96
N GLY A 47 5.15 -6.83 19.99
CA GLY A 47 6.17 -5.79 20.18
C GLY A 47 5.76 -4.74 21.21
N GLY A 48 4.46 -4.39 21.29
CA GLY A 48 3.93 -3.44 22.26
C GLY A 48 3.87 -4.00 23.70
N ILE A 49 3.58 -5.30 23.84
CA ILE A 49 3.33 -5.93 25.16
C ILE A 49 4.59 -6.60 25.72
N VAL A 50 5.51 -7.05 24.88
CA VAL A 50 6.65 -7.88 25.32
C VAL A 50 7.50 -7.25 26.43
N PRO A 51 7.74 -5.92 26.50
CA PRO A 51 8.50 -5.32 27.61
C PRO A 51 7.83 -5.50 28.96
N TYR A 52 6.51 -5.65 28.99
CA TYR A 52 5.71 -5.79 30.24
C TYR A 52 5.56 -7.23 30.70
N VAL A 53 5.41 -8.17 29.75
CA VAL A 53 5.16 -9.59 30.07
C VAL A 53 6.40 -10.47 29.91
N GLY A 54 7.38 -10.06 29.12
CA GLY A 54 8.61 -10.80 28.88
C GLY A 54 9.35 -11.24 30.14
N PRO A 55 9.48 -10.35 31.16
CA PRO A 55 10.13 -10.73 32.41
C PRO A 55 9.48 -11.92 33.13
N LEU A 56 8.18 -12.21 32.91
CA LEU A 56 7.48 -13.36 33.51
C LEU A 56 8.08 -14.70 33.09
N PHE A 57 8.67 -14.76 31.91
CA PHE A 57 9.32 -15.98 31.37
C PHE A 57 10.82 -15.79 31.10
N GLY A 58 11.45 -14.85 31.82
CA GLY A 58 12.89 -14.60 31.74
C GLY A 58 13.37 -13.86 30.49
N PHE A 59 12.42 -13.26 29.73
CA PHE A 59 12.71 -12.47 28.54
C PHE A 59 12.66 -10.97 28.87
N SER A 60 13.64 -10.47 29.64
CA SER A 60 13.80 -9.07 30.02
C SER A 60 15.05 -8.48 29.38
N ALA A 61 14.89 -7.44 28.57
CA ALA A 61 15.98 -6.81 27.84
C ALA A 61 16.74 -5.77 28.69
N ASP A 62 16.05 -5.07 29.57
CA ASP A 62 16.57 -3.98 30.42
C ASP A 62 16.73 -4.39 31.88
N GLY A 63 16.41 -5.66 32.22
CA GLY A 63 16.44 -6.16 33.59
C GLY A 63 15.30 -5.64 34.49
N ALA A 64 14.35 -4.89 33.94
CA ALA A 64 13.17 -4.44 34.68
C ALA A 64 12.24 -5.62 35.03
N GLY A 65 11.50 -5.48 36.12
CA GLY A 65 10.49 -6.46 36.52
C GLY A 65 9.25 -6.40 35.61
N SER A 66 8.42 -7.46 35.73
CA SER A 66 7.14 -7.52 34.99
C SER A 66 6.25 -6.33 35.33
N TRP A 67 5.52 -5.83 34.34
CA TRP A 67 4.60 -4.68 34.50
C TRP A 67 5.26 -3.39 34.96
N HIS A 68 6.57 -3.26 34.75
CA HIS A 68 7.27 -2.01 35.06
C HIS A 68 6.93 -0.94 34.01
N TRP A 69 6.28 0.13 34.44
CA TRP A 69 5.92 1.26 33.60
C TRP A 69 7.07 2.26 33.53
N SER A 70 7.55 2.54 32.36
CA SER A 70 8.54 3.60 32.11
C SER A 70 8.18 4.39 30.85
N LEU A 71 8.67 5.62 30.77
CA LEU A 71 8.50 6.44 29.57
C LEU A 71 9.12 5.75 28.35
N ALA A 72 10.27 5.09 28.54
CA ALA A 72 10.93 4.33 27.49
C ALA A 72 10.04 3.20 26.96
N HIS A 73 9.47 2.35 27.84
CA HIS A 73 8.57 1.27 27.43
C HIS A 73 7.35 1.80 26.69
N SER A 74 6.79 2.92 27.17
CA SER A 74 5.60 3.52 26.57
C SER A 74 5.85 4.10 25.19
N LEU A 75 6.92 4.84 24.98
CA LEU A 75 7.21 5.51 23.71
C LEU A 75 7.90 4.59 22.69
N LEU A 76 8.77 3.68 23.15
CA LEU A 76 9.50 2.80 22.24
C LEU A 76 8.64 1.62 21.75
N PHE A 77 7.76 1.10 22.62
CA PHE A 77 7.08 -0.16 22.35
C PHE A 77 5.55 -0.04 22.38
N LEU A 78 4.96 0.50 23.45
CA LEU A 78 3.51 0.50 23.59
C LEU A 78 2.81 1.41 22.58
N ALA A 79 3.28 2.63 22.39
CA ALA A 79 2.66 3.58 21.47
C ALA A 79 2.71 3.09 20.00
N PRO A 80 3.87 2.71 19.43
CA PRO A 80 3.91 2.19 18.07
C PRO A 80 3.24 0.83 17.96
N GLY A 81 3.24 0.01 19.03
CA GLY A 81 2.51 -1.26 19.07
C GLY A 81 1.01 -1.07 18.98
N ALA A 82 0.44 -0.18 19.80
CA ALA A 82 -0.99 0.15 19.78
C ALA A 82 -1.42 0.72 18.42
N LEU A 83 -0.62 1.62 17.84
CA LEU A 83 -0.86 2.15 16.50
C LEU A 83 -0.80 1.05 15.45
N GLY A 84 0.20 0.17 15.50
CA GLY A 84 0.34 -0.97 14.57
C GLY A 84 -0.84 -1.94 14.65
N VAL A 85 -1.36 -2.21 15.86
CA VAL A 85 -2.59 -3.01 16.06
C VAL A 85 -3.80 -2.34 15.40
N ALA A 86 -4.00 -1.04 15.63
CA ALA A 86 -5.11 -0.30 15.04
C ALA A 86 -5.03 -0.30 13.49
N LEU A 87 -3.83 -0.11 12.93
CA LEU A 87 -3.59 -0.16 11.49
C LEU A 87 -3.79 -1.57 10.91
N GLY A 88 -3.34 -2.61 11.62
CA GLY A 88 -3.57 -4.00 11.24
C GLY A 88 -5.06 -4.35 11.18
N LEU A 89 -5.84 -3.94 12.19
CA LEU A 89 -7.30 -4.07 12.19
C LEU A 89 -7.95 -3.32 11.03
N PHE A 90 -7.49 -2.10 10.76
CA PHE A 90 -7.98 -1.30 9.64
C PHE A 90 -7.74 -2.04 8.29
N VAL A 91 -6.53 -2.55 8.06
CA VAL A 91 -6.20 -3.32 6.85
C VAL A 91 -7.06 -4.58 6.71
N ILE A 92 -7.34 -5.29 7.83
CA ILE A 92 -8.23 -6.45 7.84
C ILE A 92 -9.66 -6.03 7.46
N ALA A 93 -10.18 -4.94 8.01
CA ALA A 93 -11.52 -4.44 7.71
C ALA A 93 -11.67 -4.09 6.23
N GLU A 94 -10.70 -3.36 5.66
CA GLU A 94 -10.66 -3.02 4.24
C GLU A 94 -10.57 -4.28 3.34
N SER A 95 -9.82 -5.31 3.76
CA SER A 95 -9.71 -6.56 3.01
C SER A 95 -11.05 -7.32 2.91
N ARG A 96 -11.92 -7.15 3.91
CA ARG A 96 -13.28 -7.74 3.95
C ARG A 96 -14.32 -6.88 3.21
N GLY A 97 -13.94 -5.72 2.69
CA GLY A 97 -14.84 -4.82 1.99
C GLY A 97 -15.67 -3.94 2.92
N VAL A 98 -15.33 -3.89 4.20
CA VAL A 98 -15.85 -2.89 5.14
C VAL A 98 -15.10 -1.60 4.86
N THR A 99 -15.66 -0.74 4.04
CA THR A 99 -15.05 0.55 3.69
C THR A 99 -15.12 1.49 4.89
N VAL A 100 -14.06 1.52 5.68
CA VAL A 100 -13.90 2.45 6.82
C VAL A 100 -13.31 3.78 6.34
N GLY A 101 -12.68 3.80 5.19
CA GLY A 101 -12.02 4.97 4.62
C GLY A 101 -12.39 5.25 3.16
N LYS A 102 -11.87 6.34 2.63
CA LYS A 102 -12.06 6.74 1.22
C LYS A 102 -11.24 5.90 0.24
N GLY A 103 -11.20 4.57 0.44
CA GLY A 103 -10.62 3.64 -0.50
C GLY A 103 -9.08 3.60 -0.48
N ARG A 104 -8.45 3.73 -1.64
CA ARG A 104 -7.04 3.44 -1.86
C ARG A 104 -6.06 4.36 -1.13
N LEU A 105 -6.41 5.64 -0.99
CA LEU A 105 -5.54 6.61 -0.30
C LEU A 105 -5.41 6.24 1.18
N SER A 106 -6.52 5.92 1.84
CA SER A 106 -6.51 5.51 3.25
C SER A 106 -5.72 4.21 3.48
N LEU A 107 -5.82 3.26 2.53
CA LEU A 107 -5.05 2.03 2.61
C LEU A 107 -3.54 2.27 2.38
N ALA A 108 -3.18 3.12 1.42
CA ALA A 108 -1.78 3.52 1.21
C ALA A 108 -1.22 4.25 2.43
N THR A 109 -1.99 5.16 3.02
CA THR A 109 -1.63 5.87 4.26
C THR A 109 -1.43 4.88 5.41
N ALA A 110 -2.34 3.93 5.60
CA ALA A 110 -2.21 2.89 6.63
C ALA A 110 -0.95 2.04 6.43
N GLY A 111 -0.65 1.64 5.19
CA GLY A 111 0.58 0.92 4.87
C GLY A 111 1.84 1.74 5.15
N THR A 112 1.84 3.03 4.80
CA THR A 112 2.96 3.94 5.10
C THR A 112 3.14 4.11 6.61
N LEU A 113 2.07 4.27 7.37
CA LEU A 113 2.15 4.35 8.83
C LEU A 113 2.65 3.05 9.45
N LEU A 114 2.28 1.87 8.91
CA LEU A 114 2.86 0.59 9.34
C LEU A 114 4.37 0.53 9.09
N ILE A 115 4.85 1.06 7.96
CA ILE A 115 6.29 1.16 7.68
C ILE A 115 6.97 2.07 8.71
N LEU A 116 6.39 3.22 9.03
CA LEU A 116 6.92 4.14 10.02
C LEU A 116 6.95 3.53 11.43
N CYS A 117 5.89 2.82 11.84
CA CYS A 117 5.86 2.06 13.09
C CYS A 117 6.97 1.00 13.13
N GLY A 118 7.14 0.25 12.03
CA GLY A 118 8.18 -0.77 11.94
C GLY A 118 9.59 -0.16 11.98
N ALA A 119 9.81 0.94 11.28
CA ALA A 119 11.07 1.68 11.33
C ALA A 119 11.36 2.20 12.75
N TRP A 120 10.34 2.70 13.45
CA TRP A 120 10.48 3.11 14.84
C TRP A 120 10.85 1.95 15.76
N PHE A 121 10.21 0.79 15.65
CA PHE A 121 10.63 -0.40 16.38
C PHE A 121 12.08 -0.77 16.12
N ALA A 122 12.52 -0.72 14.87
CA ALA A 122 13.89 -1.11 14.49
C ALA A 122 14.94 -0.12 14.99
N ILE A 123 14.66 1.19 15.01
CA ILE A 123 15.64 2.25 15.28
C ILE A 123 15.48 2.83 16.69
N GLY A 124 14.28 2.80 17.26
CA GLY A 124 13.92 3.49 18.50
C GLY A 124 14.81 3.14 19.68
N SER A 125 15.15 1.86 19.85
CA SER A 125 16.04 1.39 20.91
C SER A 125 17.46 1.97 20.83
N TYR A 126 17.93 2.28 19.62
CA TYR A 126 19.22 2.94 19.39
C TYR A 126 19.14 4.46 19.49
N ALA A 127 18.01 5.03 19.06
CA ALA A 127 17.79 6.47 19.12
C ALA A 127 17.55 6.96 20.57
N TRP A 128 16.94 6.13 21.40
CA TRP A 128 16.56 6.50 22.76
C TRP A 128 17.72 6.98 23.64
N PRO A 129 18.89 6.29 23.71
CA PRO A 129 20.02 6.76 24.47
C PRO A 129 20.54 8.13 24.03
N VAL A 130 20.47 8.41 22.71
CA VAL A 130 20.90 9.70 22.14
C VAL A 130 19.92 10.81 22.53
N LEU A 131 18.61 10.54 22.50
CA LEU A 131 17.57 11.51 22.80
C LEU A 131 17.47 11.81 24.29
N ASN A 132 17.75 10.85 25.14
CA ASN A 132 17.55 10.95 26.60
C ASN A 132 18.88 10.99 27.38
N ASN A 133 20.02 11.09 26.70
CA ASN A 133 21.36 11.07 27.31
C ASN A 133 21.53 9.94 28.33
N SER A 134 21.00 8.77 28.03
CA SER A 134 21.01 7.57 28.87
C SER A 134 21.95 6.51 28.29
N GLY A 135 22.28 5.47 29.07
CA GLY A 135 23.01 4.31 28.57
C GLY A 135 22.22 3.49 27.54
N THR A 136 22.86 2.49 26.95
CA THR A 136 22.23 1.58 25.99
C THR A 136 21.00 0.91 26.57
N TYR A 137 19.90 0.84 25.79
CA TYR A 137 18.65 0.24 26.24
C TYR A 137 18.80 -1.27 26.52
N PHE A 138 19.52 -1.96 25.64
CA PHE A 138 19.77 -3.39 25.82
C PHE A 138 21.06 -3.61 26.60
N SER A 139 20.93 -4.19 27.79
CA SER A 139 22.04 -4.63 28.61
C SER A 139 22.06 -6.16 28.65
N SER A 140 23.01 -6.81 27.95
CA SER A 140 23.10 -8.23 27.98
C SER A 140 24.53 -8.75 28.10
N ALA A 141 24.68 -9.85 28.85
CA ALA A 141 25.98 -10.45 29.13
C ALA A 141 26.50 -11.37 27.99
N SER A 142 25.67 -11.72 26.99
CA SER A 142 26.08 -12.61 25.89
C SER A 142 25.51 -12.15 24.54
N HIS A 143 26.30 -12.34 23.48
CA HIS A 143 25.90 -12.00 22.11
C HIS A 143 24.61 -12.71 21.66
N LEU A 144 24.41 -13.96 22.06
CA LEU A 144 23.20 -14.70 21.70
C LEU A 144 21.95 -14.11 22.36
N ARG A 145 22.02 -13.73 23.64
CA ARG A 145 20.90 -13.05 24.32
C ARG A 145 20.62 -11.69 23.69
N PHE A 146 21.66 -10.95 23.37
CA PHE A 146 21.53 -9.66 22.69
C PHE A 146 20.76 -9.81 21.38
N LEU A 147 21.16 -10.73 20.50
CA LEU A 147 20.46 -11.03 19.25
C LEU A 147 19.01 -11.48 19.47
N THR A 148 18.75 -12.30 20.48
CA THR A 148 17.40 -12.77 20.81
C THR A 148 16.51 -11.62 21.23
N TYR A 149 17.02 -10.68 22.03
CA TYR A 149 16.28 -9.51 22.44
C TYR A 149 16.04 -8.56 21.26
N GLU A 150 17.07 -8.31 20.49
CA GLU A 150 16.98 -7.43 19.33
C GLU A 150 15.95 -7.91 18.31
N LEU A 151 15.95 -9.20 17.99
CA LEU A 151 14.96 -9.80 17.09
C LEU A 151 13.56 -9.82 17.71
N GLY A 152 13.43 -10.16 18.99
CA GLY A 152 12.13 -10.32 19.63
C GLY A 152 11.47 -9.02 20.07
N TYR A 153 12.22 -7.98 20.37
CA TYR A 153 11.70 -6.70 20.87
C TYR A 153 11.65 -5.63 19.80
N SER A 154 12.69 -5.49 18.95
CA SER A 154 12.84 -4.32 18.10
C SER A 154 13.01 -4.64 16.63
N VAL A 155 14.18 -5.06 16.19
CA VAL A 155 14.51 -5.18 14.76
C VAL A 155 13.63 -6.21 14.05
N GLY A 156 13.40 -7.37 14.65
CA GLY A 156 12.56 -8.41 14.04
C GLY A 156 11.10 -7.98 13.94
N VAL A 157 10.54 -7.39 15.00
CA VAL A 157 9.18 -6.81 15.00
C VAL A 157 9.09 -5.70 13.94
N GLY A 158 10.07 -4.79 13.94
CA GLY A 158 10.13 -3.68 13.00
C GLY A 158 10.18 -4.14 11.55
N LEU A 159 11.04 -5.11 11.23
CA LEU A 159 11.19 -5.65 9.87
C LEU A 159 9.89 -6.26 9.35
N VAL A 160 9.20 -7.06 10.15
CA VAL A 160 7.94 -7.68 9.74
C VAL A 160 6.86 -6.62 9.50
N LEU A 161 6.77 -5.59 10.35
CA LEU A 161 5.83 -4.48 10.14
C LEU A 161 6.14 -3.69 8.87
N VAL A 162 7.41 -3.41 8.58
CA VAL A 162 7.84 -2.77 7.32
C VAL A 162 7.42 -3.62 6.11
N MET A 163 7.65 -4.93 6.15
CA MET A 163 7.26 -5.84 5.06
C MET A 163 5.74 -5.85 4.85
N CYS A 164 4.96 -5.92 5.93
CA CYS A 164 3.50 -5.86 5.86
C CYS A 164 3.02 -4.52 5.29
N GLY A 165 3.58 -3.41 5.77
CA GLY A 165 3.25 -2.07 5.29
C GLY A 165 3.60 -1.88 3.82
N ALA A 166 4.79 -2.31 3.39
CA ALA A 166 5.21 -2.26 1.98
C ALA A 166 4.30 -3.10 1.07
N TYR A 167 3.87 -4.27 1.54
CA TYR A 167 2.89 -5.09 0.82
C TYR A 167 1.55 -4.35 0.63
N VAL A 168 1.04 -3.72 1.71
CA VAL A 168 -0.21 -2.95 1.70
C VAL A 168 -0.12 -1.77 0.71
N VAL A 169 0.97 -1.00 0.75
CA VAL A 169 1.23 0.11 -0.18
C VAL A 169 1.31 -0.40 -1.61
N GLY A 170 2.08 -1.46 -1.85
CA GLY A 170 2.22 -2.07 -3.18
C GLY A 170 0.88 -2.57 -3.73
N TRP A 171 0.02 -3.13 -2.88
CA TRP A 171 -1.32 -3.54 -3.27
C TRP A 171 -2.20 -2.33 -3.64
N ALA A 172 -2.18 -1.28 -2.81
CA ALA A 172 -2.92 -0.05 -3.06
C ALA A 172 -2.49 0.63 -4.36
N SER A 173 -1.22 0.60 -4.72
CA SER A 173 -0.67 1.21 -5.93
C SER A 173 -1.10 0.50 -7.21
N ARG A 174 -1.18 -0.83 -7.21
CA ARG A 174 -1.55 -1.64 -8.40
C ARG A 174 -2.99 -1.43 -8.84
N HIS A 175 -3.87 -1.04 -7.93
CA HIS A 175 -5.29 -0.83 -8.20
C HIS A 175 -5.62 0.62 -8.56
N SER A 176 -4.62 1.44 -8.96
CA SER A 176 -4.87 2.77 -9.52
C SER A 176 -5.65 2.62 -10.82
N PRO A 177 -6.86 3.19 -10.96
CA PRO A 177 -7.38 3.40 -12.27
C PRO A 177 -6.33 4.25 -12.99
N LYS A 178 -5.73 3.70 -14.07
CA LYS A 178 -4.99 4.55 -15.00
C LYS A 178 -5.96 5.68 -15.29
N SER A 179 -5.60 6.91 -14.95
CA SER A 179 -6.27 8.07 -15.50
C SER A 179 -6.32 7.80 -16.98
N ALA A 180 -7.50 7.46 -17.49
CA ALA A 180 -7.71 7.47 -18.91
C ALA A 180 -7.30 8.89 -19.28
N VAL A 181 -6.15 9.02 -19.94
CA VAL A 181 -5.86 10.24 -20.69
C VAL A 181 -7.08 10.35 -21.56
N VAL A 182 -7.98 11.24 -21.17
CA VAL A 182 -9.10 11.64 -21.98
C VAL A 182 -8.39 12.17 -23.22
N ALA A 183 -8.24 11.30 -24.24
CA ALA A 183 -7.85 11.75 -25.55
C ALA A 183 -8.85 12.83 -25.89
N ASP A 184 -8.38 14.06 -25.92
CA ASP A 184 -9.17 15.22 -26.26
C ASP A 184 -9.89 14.85 -27.59
N PRO A 185 -11.21 14.70 -27.60
CA PRO A 185 -11.92 14.35 -28.82
C PRO A 185 -11.72 15.40 -29.91
N ALA A 186 -11.26 16.60 -29.54
CA ALA A 186 -10.89 17.67 -30.48
C ALA A 186 -9.58 17.36 -31.24
N ALA A 187 -8.67 16.52 -30.69
CA ALA A 187 -7.43 16.16 -31.37
C ALA A 187 -7.63 15.08 -32.45
N THR A 188 -8.79 14.42 -32.50
CA THR A 188 -9.11 13.35 -33.45
C THR A 188 -10.13 13.81 -34.52
N ALA A 189 -10.59 15.08 -34.47
CA ALA A 189 -11.41 15.61 -35.54
C ALA A 189 -10.52 15.71 -36.82
N PRO A 190 -10.90 15.03 -37.89
CA PRO A 190 -10.20 15.24 -39.16
C PRO A 190 -10.29 16.74 -39.50
N PRO A 191 -9.22 17.33 -40.10
CA PRO A 191 -9.27 18.75 -40.46
C PRO A 191 -10.51 18.97 -41.30
N ALA A 192 -11.34 19.93 -40.87
CA ALA A 192 -12.51 20.30 -41.60
C ALA A 192 -12.10 20.57 -43.04
N MET A 193 -12.60 19.76 -43.99
CA MET A 193 -12.37 20.00 -45.39
C MET A 193 -12.80 21.44 -45.68
N ALA A 194 -11.82 22.26 -46.03
CA ALA A 194 -12.08 23.61 -46.47
C ALA A 194 -13.14 23.54 -47.60
N GLU A 195 -14.29 24.09 -47.35
CA GLU A 195 -15.35 24.24 -48.32
C GLU A 195 -14.79 25.01 -49.53
N PRO A 196 -14.89 24.50 -50.77
CA PRO A 196 -14.35 25.23 -51.91
C PRO A 196 -15.11 26.57 -52.07
N ALA A 197 -14.39 27.64 -51.76
CA ALA A 197 -14.81 29.00 -52.03
C ALA A 197 -14.86 29.16 -53.56
N GLY A 198 -16.04 29.10 -54.16
CA GLY A 198 -16.18 29.33 -55.59
C GLY A 198 -17.46 28.77 -56.20
N ALA A 199 -18.60 29.07 -55.62
CA ALA A 199 -19.84 29.04 -56.44
C ALA A 199 -20.14 30.47 -56.86
N GLU A 200 -19.59 30.83 -58.01
CA GLU A 200 -19.88 32.06 -58.75
C GLU A 200 -21.38 32.10 -59.04
N ARG A 201 -22.05 33.07 -58.44
CA ARG A 201 -23.46 33.38 -58.71
C ARG A 201 -23.55 33.98 -60.07
N VAL A 202 -24.09 33.22 -61.03
CA VAL A 202 -24.53 33.73 -62.34
C VAL A 202 -25.68 34.71 -62.09
N PRO A 203 -25.60 35.98 -62.56
CA PRO A 203 -26.72 36.92 -62.47
C PRO A 203 -27.81 36.50 -63.45
N GLU A 204 -28.99 36.23 -62.95
CA GLU A 204 -30.22 36.01 -63.72
C GLU A 204 -30.60 37.31 -64.40
N ALA A 205 -30.55 37.31 -65.73
CA ALA A 205 -30.92 38.43 -66.57
C ALA A 205 -32.44 38.69 -66.46
N GLU A 206 -32.83 39.92 -66.08
CA GLU A 206 -34.13 40.39 -66.26
C GLU A 206 -34.58 40.36 -67.75
N ALA A 207 -35.61 39.59 -68.01
CA ALA A 207 -36.38 39.75 -69.26
C ALA A 207 -37.68 40.45 -68.93
N GLY A 208 -37.70 41.75 -69.21
CA GLY A 208 -38.94 42.50 -69.26
C GLY A 208 -39.75 42.12 -70.46
N ILE A 209 -41.02 42.10 -70.32
CA ILE A 209 -42.10 42.89 -71.09
C ILE A 209 -43.40 42.65 -70.35
#